data_5e0a3f61c2e53a3f0c61a8bce19488d7
#
_entry.id   5e0a3f61c2e53a3f0c61a8bce19488d7
#
_cell.length_a   1.000
_cell.length_b   1.000
_cell.length_c   1.000
_cell.angle_alpha   90.00
_cell.angle_beta   90.00
_cell.angle_gamma   90.00
#
_symmetry.space_group_name_H-M   'P 1'
#
loop_
_entity.id
_entity.type
_entity.pdbx_description
1 polymer ?
#
loop_
_entity_poly.entity_id
_entity_poly.type
_entity_poly.pdbx_seq_one_letter_code
_entity_poly.pdbx_strand_id
1 'polypeptide(L)'
;SIMPGKVNPTQCEAITMVCAQLVGNDSAISFGAAQGHFQLNVFRPMIAFNFLFSSEILADSCLSFSKNCVDGILVNKDMAKHNLINSLMLVTALNKHIGYDKAATIANLAYEKKMTLKQAAVDLNILDEKEFDALVDPAKMISPESKKSH
;
A
#
# COMPACT_ATOMS: atom_id res chain seq x y z
N SER A 1 -13.40 -3.67 22.66
CA SER A 1 -14.43 -4.68 22.34
C SER A 1 -14.47 -5.78 23.39
N ILE A 2 -15.64 -6.27 23.70
CA ILE A 2 -15.83 -7.44 24.60
C ILE A 2 -15.73 -8.78 23.83
N MET A 3 -15.61 -8.74 22.51
CA MET A 3 -15.52 -9.95 21.68
C MET A 3 -14.09 -10.49 21.69
N PRO A 4 -13.87 -11.77 22.08
CA PRO A 4 -12.56 -12.40 22.00
C PRO A 4 -12.02 -12.38 20.56
N GLY A 5 -10.76 -12.01 20.42
CA GLY A 5 -10.10 -11.96 19.09
C GLY A 5 -10.44 -10.77 18.21
N LYS A 6 -11.37 -9.89 18.61
CA LYS A 6 -11.61 -8.63 17.88
C LYS A 6 -10.60 -7.58 18.31
N VAL A 7 -9.72 -7.21 17.41
CA VAL A 7 -8.75 -6.13 17.59
C VAL A 7 -9.20 -4.92 16.78
N ASN A 8 -9.34 -3.76 17.45
CA ASN A 8 -9.65 -2.49 16.77
C ASN A 8 -8.34 -1.79 16.40
N PRO A 9 -8.24 -1.12 15.24
CA PRO A 9 -7.04 -0.40 14.82
C PRO A 9 -6.93 0.98 15.50
N THR A 10 -6.98 0.99 16.84
CA THR A 10 -7.12 2.24 17.64
C THR A 10 -6.01 3.23 17.43
N GLN A 11 -4.77 2.76 17.20
CA GLN A 11 -3.63 3.66 16.92
C GLN A 11 -3.76 4.34 15.53
N CYS A 12 -4.26 3.61 14.54
CA CYS A 12 -4.54 4.17 13.21
C CYS A 12 -5.69 5.19 13.28
N GLU A 13 -6.73 4.89 14.06
CA GLU A 13 -7.86 5.79 14.28
C GLU A 13 -7.40 7.06 15.00
N ALA A 14 -6.56 6.94 16.03
CA ALA A 14 -6.04 8.07 16.78
C ALA A 14 -5.22 9.02 15.89
N ILE A 15 -4.25 8.51 15.13
CA ILE A 15 -3.41 9.35 14.28
C ILE A 15 -4.22 10.03 13.15
N THR A 16 -5.26 9.36 12.62
CA THR A 16 -6.13 9.98 11.61
C THR A 16 -7.01 11.08 12.21
N MET A 17 -7.46 10.94 13.46
CA MET A 17 -8.16 12.03 14.18
C MET A 17 -7.23 13.22 14.41
N VAL A 18 -5.97 12.98 14.77
CA VAL A 18 -4.96 14.05 14.89
C VAL A 18 -4.78 14.75 13.55
N CYS A 19 -4.64 14.03 12.45
CA CYS A 19 -4.56 14.63 11.10
C CYS A 19 -5.75 15.54 10.79
N ALA A 20 -6.96 15.11 11.13
CA ALA A 20 -8.16 15.93 10.93
C ALA A 20 -8.11 17.23 11.77
N GLN A 21 -7.64 17.16 13.03
CA GLN A 21 -7.46 18.35 13.88
C GLN A 21 -6.41 19.30 13.28
N LEU A 22 -5.31 18.77 12.76
CA LEU A 22 -4.26 19.57 12.12
C LEU A 22 -4.80 20.37 10.91
N VAL A 23 -5.61 19.72 10.07
CA VAL A 23 -6.26 20.40 8.92
C VAL A 23 -7.14 21.55 9.41
N GLY A 24 -7.89 21.37 10.48
CA GLY A 24 -8.68 22.44 11.10
C GLY A 24 -7.81 23.60 11.62
N ASN A 25 -6.73 23.28 12.31
CA ASN A 25 -5.78 24.27 12.83
C ASN A 25 -5.06 25.04 11.70
N ASP A 26 -4.67 24.35 10.63
CA ASP A 26 -4.07 24.96 9.44
C ASP A 26 -5.03 25.92 8.73
N SER A 27 -6.32 25.54 8.64
CA SER A 27 -7.35 26.43 8.10
C SER A 27 -7.51 27.70 8.96
N ALA A 28 -7.47 27.59 10.29
CA ALA A 28 -7.51 28.73 11.19
C ALA A 28 -6.27 29.65 11.03
N ILE A 29 -5.08 29.03 10.89
CA ILE A 29 -3.82 29.76 10.63
C ILE A 29 -3.91 30.52 9.29
N SER A 30 -4.36 29.85 8.24
CA SER A 30 -4.50 30.45 6.90
C SER A 30 -5.45 31.64 6.91
N PHE A 31 -6.60 31.50 7.58
CA PHE A 31 -7.53 32.61 7.76
C PHE A 31 -6.90 33.77 8.52
N GLY A 32 -6.25 33.47 9.66
CA GLY A 32 -5.58 34.48 10.47
C GLY A 32 -4.45 35.20 9.74
N ALA A 33 -3.69 34.47 8.91
CA ALA A 33 -2.59 35.05 8.12
C ALA A 33 -3.08 36.10 7.11
N ALA A 34 -4.29 35.93 6.58
CA ALA A 34 -4.89 36.89 5.65
C ALA A 34 -5.44 38.18 6.30
N GLN A 35 -5.44 38.29 7.64
CA GLN A 35 -6.05 39.41 8.38
C GLN A 35 -5.08 40.53 8.75
N GLY A 36 -3.91 40.61 8.12
CA GLY A 36 -2.95 41.70 8.38
C GLY A 36 -3.41 43.06 7.86
N HIS A 37 -3.27 44.11 8.67
CA HIS A 37 -3.58 45.49 8.33
C HIS A 37 -2.43 46.43 8.68
N PHE A 38 -2.08 47.34 7.79
CA PHE A 38 -1.02 48.34 8.03
C PHE A 38 0.27 47.74 8.60
N GLN A 39 0.77 46.66 8.00
CA GLN A 39 2.02 45.97 8.40
C GLN A 39 1.95 45.28 9.78
N LEU A 40 0.76 45.12 10.37
CA LEU A 40 0.55 44.41 11.62
C LEU A 40 -0.54 43.35 11.44
N ASN A 41 -0.25 42.13 11.89
CA ASN A 41 -1.24 41.04 12.01
C ASN A 41 -1.48 40.80 13.51
N VAL A 42 -2.68 41.11 14.00
CA VAL A 42 -3.08 40.90 15.39
C VAL A 42 -3.49 39.48 15.73
N PHE A 43 -3.63 38.60 14.74
CA PHE A 43 -4.00 37.18 14.91
C PHE A 43 -2.81 36.31 15.31
N ARG A 44 -1.58 36.87 15.44
CA ARG A 44 -0.36 36.10 15.77
C ARG A 44 -0.49 35.18 17.01
N PRO A 45 -1.13 35.56 18.11
CA PRO A 45 -1.28 34.66 19.26
C PRO A 45 -2.07 33.36 18.88
N MET A 46 -3.14 33.51 18.11
CA MET A 46 -3.94 32.37 17.62
C MET A 46 -3.14 31.51 16.62
N ILE A 47 -2.40 32.15 15.73
CA ILE A 47 -1.51 31.45 14.77
C ILE A 47 -0.45 30.66 15.54
N ALA A 48 0.23 31.28 16.49
CA ALA A 48 1.27 30.64 17.30
C ALA A 48 0.69 29.47 18.11
N PHE A 49 -0.47 29.63 18.75
CA PHE A 49 -1.12 28.58 19.49
C PHE A 49 -1.44 27.39 18.63
N ASN A 50 -2.12 27.59 17.48
CA ASN A 50 -2.50 26.49 16.59
C ASN A 50 -1.27 25.78 16.01
N PHE A 51 -0.20 26.52 15.68
CA PHE A 51 1.03 25.92 15.17
C PHE A 51 1.73 25.06 16.22
N LEU A 52 1.93 25.59 17.42
CA LEU A 52 2.62 24.87 18.50
C LEU A 52 1.81 23.65 18.96
N PHE A 53 0.51 23.82 19.17
CA PHE A 53 -0.39 22.72 19.54
C PHE A 53 -0.40 21.62 18.47
N SER A 54 -0.47 21.99 17.19
CA SER A 54 -0.42 21.03 16.08
C SER A 54 0.89 20.25 16.07
N SER A 55 2.02 20.94 16.29
CA SER A 55 3.35 20.30 16.34
C SER A 55 3.46 19.31 17.49
N GLU A 56 2.94 19.66 18.66
CA GLU A 56 2.94 18.81 19.86
C GLU A 56 2.10 17.53 19.65
N ILE A 57 0.82 17.70 19.29
CA ILE A 57 -0.07 16.52 19.12
C ILE A 57 0.36 15.62 17.96
N LEU A 58 0.97 16.16 16.90
CA LEU A 58 1.54 15.36 15.82
C LEU A 58 2.73 14.54 16.29
N ALA A 59 3.67 15.19 17.00
CA ALA A 59 4.85 14.49 17.52
C ALA A 59 4.46 13.37 18.48
N ASP A 60 3.57 13.65 19.43
CA ASP A 60 3.11 12.66 20.41
C ASP A 60 2.36 11.49 19.73
N SER A 61 1.51 11.80 18.75
CA SER A 61 0.80 10.75 18.01
C SER A 61 1.73 9.88 17.19
N CYS A 62 2.76 10.45 16.56
CA CYS A 62 3.78 9.66 15.83
C CYS A 62 4.57 8.74 16.76
N LEU A 63 4.99 9.24 17.93
CA LEU A 63 5.69 8.44 18.93
C LEU A 63 4.82 7.30 19.46
N SER A 64 3.56 7.60 19.79
CA SER A 64 2.58 6.59 20.21
C SER A 64 2.32 5.55 19.12
N PHE A 65 2.14 5.98 17.89
CA PHE A 65 1.89 5.11 16.74
C PHE A 65 3.09 4.19 16.46
N SER A 66 4.31 4.74 16.48
CA SER A 66 5.52 3.93 16.33
C SER A 66 5.57 2.84 17.39
N LYS A 67 5.52 3.22 18.66
CA LYS A 67 5.67 2.30 19.79
C LYS A 67 4.57 1.25 19.89
N ASN A 68 3.31 1.62 19.67
CA ASN A 68 2.15 0.77 19.95
C ASN A 68 1.55 0.11 18.70
N CYS A 69 2.06 0.41 17.50
CA CYS A 69 1.60 -0.17 16.25
C CYS A 69 2.75 -0.66 15.38
N VAL A 70 3.67 0.25 14.98
CA VAL A 70 4.68 -0.05 13.95
C VAL A 70 5.72 -1.04 14.44
N ASP A 71 6.25 -0.87 15.65
CA ASP A 71 7.35 -1.67 16.21
C ASP A 71 7.00 -3.17 16.36
N GLY A 72 5.71 -3.50 16.37
CA GLY A 72 5.24 -4.88 16.50
C GLY A 72 4.75 -5.53 15.21
N ILE A 73 4.89 -4.87 14.07
CA ILE A 73 4.38 -5.40 12.79
C ILE A 73 5.20 -6.60 12.34
N LEU A 74 4.51 -7.72 12.13
CA LEU A 74 5.08 -8.93 11.56
C LEU A 74 4.44 -9.25 10.21
N VAL A 75 5.27 -9.64 9.26
CA VAL A 75 4.80 -10.06 7.94
C VAL A 75 4.26 -11.48 7.99
N ASN A 76 3.00 -11.68 7.58
CA ASN A 76 2.46 -13.01 7.33
C ASN A 76 2.99 -13.51 5.97
N LYS A 77 4.18 -14.15 6.01
CA LYS A 77 4.88 -14.60 4.79
C LYS A 77 4.10 -15.66 4.03
N ASP A 78 3.40 -16.53 4.73
CA ASP A 78 2.63 -17.62 4.10
C ASP A 78 1.43 -17.06 3.34
N MET A 79 0.71 -16.12 3.95
CA MET A 79 -0.41 -15.46 3.28
C MET A 79 0.05 -14.60 2.11
N ALA A 80 1.15 -13.87 2.25
CA ALA A 80 1.73 -13.07 1.17
C ALA A 80 2.13 -13.98 -0.01
N LYS A 81 2.78 -15.12 0.25
CA LYS A 81 3.12 -16.11 -0.77
C LYS A 81 1.89 -16.73 -1.41
N HIS A 82 0.89 -17.08 -0.61
CA HIS A 82 -0.38 -17.61 -1.13
C HIS A 82 -1.06 -16.63 -2.08
N ASN A 83 -1.18 -15.36 -1.68
CA ASN A 83 -1.78 -14.31 -2.50
C ASN A 83 -0.99 -14.07 -3.80
N LEU A 84 0.34 -14.10 -3.72
CA LEU A 84 1.21 -13.94 -4.89
C LEU A 84 0.99 -15.05 -5.91
N ILE A 85 1.02 -16.33 -5.48
CA ILE A 85 0.87 -17.49 -6.37
C ILE A 85 -0.51 -17.52 -7.04
N ASN A 86 -1.55 -17.06 -6.33
CA ASN A 86 -2.91 -17.01 -6.87
C ASN A 86 -3.21 -15.72 -7.66
N SER A 87 -2.24 -14.82 -7.81
CA SER A 87 -2.43 -13.58 -8.56
C SER A 87 -2.39 -13.82 -10.06
N LEU A 88 -3.46 -13.42 -10.76
CA LEU A 88 -3.51 -13.46 -12.23
C LEU A 88 -2.51 -12.49 -12.90
N MET A 89 -1.98 -11.52 -12.15
CA MET A 89 -0.99 -10.56 -12.68
C MET A 89 0.31 -11.22 -13.14
N LEU A 90 0.64 -12.38 -12.57
CA LEU A 90 1.84 -13.14 -12.94
C LEU A 90 1.83 -13.61 -14.40
N VAL A 91 0.65 -13.70 -15.03
CA VAL A 91 0.51 -14.10 -16.44
C VAL A 91 1.28 -13.17 -17.40
N THR A 92 1.46 -11.90 -17.00
CA THR A 92 2.16 -10.91 -17.83
C THR A 92 3.62 -11.27 -18.11
N ALA A 93 4.26 -12.05 -17.23
CA ALA A 93 5.60 -12.57 -17.47
C ALA A 93 5.67 -13.51 -18.69
N LEU A 94 4.56 -14.17 -19.01
CA LEU A 94 4.48 -15.13 -20.11
C LEU A 94 4.35 -14.45 -21.49
N ASN A 95 3.88 -13.21 -21.56
CA ASN A 95 3.58 -12.53 -22.83
C ASN A 95 4.77 -12.52 -23.80
N LYS A 96 5.99 -12.37 -23.30
CA LYS A 96 7.22 -12.34 -24.13
C LYS A 96 7.60 -13.69 -24.70
N HIS A 97 7.11 -14.78 -24.11
CA HIS A 97 7.52 -16.14 -24.44
C HIS A 97 6.48 -16.88 -25.27
N ILE A 98 5.20 -16.73 -24.94
CA ILE A 98 4.09 -17.46 -25.57
C ILE A 98 3.13 -16.56 -26.34
N GLY A 99 3.29 -15.23 -26.25
CA GLY A 99 2.41 -14.24 -26.85
C GLY A 99 1.18 -13.92 -25.99
N TYR A 100 0.56 -12.77 -26.26
CA TYR A 100 -0.57 -12.24 -25.49
C TYR A 100 -1.80 -13.18 -25.50
N ASP A 101 -2.17 -13.72 -26.66
CA ASP A 101 -3.41 -14.51 -26.81
C ASP A 101 -3.36 -15.81 -26.00
N LYS A 102 -2.22 -16.51 -25.99
CA LYS A 102 -2.04 -17.72 -25.17
C LYS A 102 -2.00 -17.37 -23.69
N ALA A 103 -1.34 -16.29 -23.32
CA ALA A 103 -1.31 -15.82 -21.94
C ALA A 103 -2.72 -15.43 -21.44
N ALA A 104 -3.50 -14.74 -22.26
CA ALA A 104 -4.89 -14.41 -21.96
C ALA A 104 -5.77 -15.66 -21.80
N THR A 105 -5.57 -16.68 -22.65
CA THR A 105 -6.29 -17.95 -22.54
C THR A 105 -6.00 -18.67 -21.20
N ILE A 106 -4.72 -18.68 -20.77
CA ILE A 106 -4.32 -19.22 -19.46
C ILE A 106 -5.00 -18.44 -18.32
N ALA A 107 -4.97 -17.12 -18.36
CA ALA A 107 -5.57 -16.28 -17.32
C ALA A 107 -7.09 -16.47 -17.22
N ASN A 108 -7.79 -16.54 -18.36
CA ASN A 108 -9.24 -16.76 -18.40
C ASN A 108 -9.60 -18.12 -17.81
N LEU A 109 -8.91 -19.18 -18.19
CA LEU A 109 -9.15 -20.51 -17.62
C LEU A 109 -8.88 -20.57 -16.13
N ALA A 110 -7.78 -19.95 -15.67
CA ALA A 110 -7.44 -19.86 -14.25
C ALA A 110 -8.54 -19.15 -13.45
N TYR A 111 -9.05 -18.04 -13.98
CA TYR A 111 -10.15 -17.29 -13.37
C TYR A 111 -11.46 -18.08 -13.31
N GLU A 112 -11.89 -18.66 -14.43
CA GLU A 112 -13.15 -19.40 -14.54
C GLU A 112 -13.18 -20.64 -13.64
N LYS A 113 -12.09 -21.41 -13.63
CA LYS A 113 -11.98 -22.63 -12.84
C LYS A 113 -11.42 -22.44 -11.42
N LYS A 114 -11.10 -21.19 -11.03
CA LYS A 114 -10.53 -20.86 -9.71
C LYS A 114 -9.29 -21.69 -9.39
N MET A 115 -8.40 -21.80 -10.35
CA MET A 115 -7.12 -22.53 -10.25
C MET A 115 -5.94 -21.57 -10.44
N THR A 116 -4.73 -22.03 -10.15
CA THR A 116 -3.53 -21.23 -10.38
C THR A 116 -3.22 -21.11 -11.87
N LEU A 117 -2.50 -20.04 -12.27
CA LEU A 117 -2.02 -19.89 -13.65
C LEU A 117 -1.18 -21.09 -14.12
N LYS A 118 -0.39 -21.67 -13.22
CA LYS A 118 0.44 -22.85 -13.49
C LYS A 118 -0.43 -24.05 -13.87
N GLN A 119 -1.45 -24.36 -13.07
CA GLN A 119 -2.40 -25.43 -13.36
C GLN A 119 -3.12 -25.21 -14.69
N ALA A 120 -3.57 -23.97 -14.95
CA ALA A 120 -4.22 -23.63 -16.20
C ALA A 120 -3.31 -23.79 -17.42
N ALA A 121 -2.02 -23.42 -17.30
CA ALA A 121 -1.04 -23.58 -18.38
C ALA A 121 -0.78 -25.03 -18.73
N VAL A 122 -0.70 -25.90 -17.70
CA VAL A 122 -0.54 -27.36 -17.86
C VAL A 122 -1.81 -27.99 -18.46
N ASP A 123 -3.00 -27.66 -17.94
CA ASP A 123 -4.28 -28.18 -18.45
C ASP A 123 -4.50 -27.84 -19.93
N LEU A 124 -4.04 -26.67 -20.36
CA LEU A 124 -4.09 -26.24 -21.77
C LEU A 124 -2.98 -26.82 -22.63
N ASN A 125 -2.05 -27.60 -22.08
CA ASN A 125 -0.85 -28.09 -22.76
C ASN A 125 -0.04 -27.00 -23.46
N ILE A 126 -0.01 -25.78 -22.89
CA ILE A 126 0.78 -24.64 -23.42
C ILE A 126 2.19 -24.63 -22.84
N LEU A 127 2.32 -24.94 -21.53
CA LEU A 127 3.60 -25.05 -20.82
C LEU A 127 3.53 -26.22 -19.85
N ASP A 128 4.66 -26.88 -19.62
CA ASP A 128 4.79 -27.79 -18.49
C ASP A 128 5.12 -27.03 -17.19
N GLU A 129 5.11 -27.73 -16.04
CA GLU A 129 5.35 -27.10 -14.74
C GLU A 129 6.74 -26.47 -14.63
N LYS A 130 7.77 -27.11 -15.22
CA LYS A 130 9.15 -26.64 -15.15
C LYS A 130 9.35 -25.42 -16.04
N GLU A 131 8.76 -25.44 -17.22
CA GLU A 131 8.78 -24.30 -18.14
C GLU A 131 8.07 -23.10 -17.51
N PHE A 132 6.90 -23.30 -16.89
CA PHE A 132 6.19 -22.24 -16.18
C PHE A 132 7.05 -21.62 -15.08
N ASP A 133 7.64 -22.44 -14.21
CA ASP A 133 8.48 -21.99 -13.11
C ASP A 133 9.75 -21.25 -13.57
N ALA A 134 10.30 -21.62 -14.70
CA ALA A 134 11.45 -20.93 -15.29
C ALA A 134 11.09 -19.55 -15.85
N LEU A 135 9.88 -19.40 -16.40
CA LEU A 135 9.43 -18.17 -17.06
C LEU A 135 8.77 -17.18 -16.09
N VAL A 136 8.08 -17.67 -15.06
CA VAL A 136 7.33 -16.86 -14.10
C VAL A 136 8.12 -16.73 -12.79
N ASP A 137 8.98 -15.73 -12.74
CA ASP A 137 9.71 -15.36 -11.52
C ASP A 137 9.22 -13.99 -11.03
N PRO A 138 8.40 -13.93 -9.98
CA PRO A 138 7.87 -12.66 -9.46
C PRO A 138 8.94 -11.66 -9.06
N ALA A 139 10.12 -12.12 -8.62
CA ALA A 139 11.21 -11.25 -8.23
C ALA A 139 11.78 -10.45 -9.42
N LYS A 140 11.71 -11.01 -10.62
CA LYS A 140 12.14 -10.34 -11.84
C LYS A 140 11.12 -9.34 -12.39
N MET A 141 9.87 -9.40 -11.92
CA MET A 141 8.80 -8.51 -12.39
C MET A 141 8.79 -7.13 -11.71
N ILE A 142 9.50 -6.96 -10.61
CA ILE A 142 9.52 -5.73 -9.81
C ILE A 142 10.72 -4.82 -10.07
N SER A 143 11.64 -5.23 -10.94
CA SER A 143 12.82 -4.45 -11.30
C SER A 143 12.79 -4.10 -12.79
N PRO A 144 13.28 -2.90 -13.20
CA PRO A 144 13.46 -2.60 -14.61
C PRO A 144 14.43 -3.62 -15.21
N GLU A 145 14.11 -4.11 -16.43
CA GLU A 145 15.02 -4.99 -17.15
C GLU A 145 16.37 -4.29 -17.32
N SER A 146 17.44 -4.92 -16.85
CA SER A 146 18.78 -4.47 -17.19
C SER A 146 18.90 -4.48 -18.72
N LYS A 147 19.04 -3.28 -19.32
CA LYS A 147 19.40 -3.18 -20.76
C LYS A 147 20.66 -3.98 -20.93
N LYS A 148 20.57 -5.14 -21.60
CA LYS A 148 21.77 -5.81 -22.09
C LYS A 148 22.43 -4.79 -23.03
N SER A 149 23.54 -4.22 -22.60
CA SER A 149 24.44 -3.45 -23.48
C SER A 149 24.87 -4.39 -24.61
N HIS A 150 24.41 -4.08 -25.80
CA HIS A 150 24.93 -4.65 -27.03
C HIS A 150 26.30 -4.02 -27.33
#